data_e177ecdc5e319bcd078c52bd0739cec3
#
_entry.id   e177ecdc5e319bcd078c52bd0739cec3
#
_cell.length_a   1.000
_cell.length_b   1.000
_cell.length_c   1.000
_cell.angle_alpha   90.00
_cell.angle_beta   90.00
_cell.angle_gamma   90.00
#
_symmetry.space_group_name_H-M   'P 1'
#
loop_
_entity.id
_entity.type
_entity.pdbx_description
1 polymer ?
#
loop_
_entity_poly.entity_id
_entity_poly.type
_entity_poly.pdbx_seq_one_letter_code
_entity_poly.pdbx_strand_id
1 'polypeptide(L)'
;MLEKYKPLEIYGAHASPVFPKGQIGIQAGPVQASCDFFYITLKGRGAHAARPHTTLDPIPTAALLSESLQTIVSRKVNPIEPAVLSICAVQAGNLRAPNVIPNELQLSGTIRTFNPEVRALIETEMRRMTEHIALAQGLGHEVRIDHLTPPLINSPVCADAAKRVAQR
;
A
#
# COMPACT_ATOMS: atom_id res chain seq x y z
N MET A 1 -7.39 -19.08 18.60
CA MET A 1 -7.77 -18.67 19.98
C MET A 1 -9.22 -18.18 20.04
N LEU A 2 -9.66 -17.26 19.18
CA LEU A 2 -11.03 -16.70 19.16
C LEU A 2 -12.10 -17.78 18.92
N GLU A 3 -11.86 -18.71 18.00
CA GLU A 3 -12.77 -19.83 17.72
C GLU A 3 -13.01 -20.74 18.94
N LYS A 4 -11.98 -20.87 19.80
CA LYS A 4 -12.06 -21.72 20.99
C LYS A 4 -12.88 -21.07 22.12
N TYR A 5 -12.72 -19.77 22.34
CA TYR A 5 -13.32 -19.08 23.48
C TYR A 5 -14.57 -18.28 23.15
N LYS A 6 -14.83 -18.00 21.85
CA LYS A 6 -16.01 -17.24 21.35
C LYS A 6 -16.35 -16.02 22.22
N PRO A 7 -15.41 -15.08 22.40
CA PRO A 7 -15.65 -13.91 23.25
C PRO A 7 -16.81 -13.09 22.69
N LEU A 8 -17.64 -12.54 23.57
CA LEU A 8 -18.75 -11.65 23.17
C LEU A 8 -18.21 -10.29 22.71
N GLU A 9 -17.14 -9.82 23.32
CA GLU A 9 -16.52 -8.52 23.04
C GLU A 9 -15.00 -8.64 23.18
N ILE A 10 -14.28 -7.84 22.38
CA ILE A 10 -12.83 -7.75 22.45
C ILE A 10 -12.48 -6.26 22.45
N TYR A 11 -11.66 -5.84 23.39
CA TYR A 11 -11.14 -4.49 23.48
C TYR A 11 -9.62 -4.46 23.31
N GLY A 12 -9.12 -3.49 22.54
CA GLY A 12 -7.72 -3.20 22.39
C GLY A 12 -7.44 -1.73 22.63
N ALA A 13 -6.26 -1.41 23.15
CA ALA A 13 -5.79 -0.04 23.30
C ALA A 13 -4.49 0.13 22.51
N HIS A 14 -4.34 1.28 21.83
CA HIS A 14 -3.15 1.65 21.10
C HIS A 14 -2.65 3.02 21.56
N ALA A 15 -1.37 3.13 21.89
CA ALA A 15 -0.75 4.42 22.18
C ALA A 15 -0.74 5.29 20.90
N SER A 16 -1.15 6.55 21.04
CA SER A 16 -1.16 7.51 19.93
C SER A 16 -0.51 8.83 20.35
N PRO A 17 0.47 9.33 19.58
CA PRO A 17 1.10 10.62 19.85
C PRO A 17 0.19 11.81 19.51
N VAL A 18 -0.96 11.57 18.88
CA VAL A 18 -1.92 12.62 18.48
C VAL A 18 -2.70 13.15 19.68
N PHE A 19 -2.89 12.31 20.71
CA PHE A 19 -3.63 12.72 21.91
C PHE A 19 -2.68 13.15 23.04
N PRO A 20 -3.00 14.24 23.76
CA PRO A 20 -2.29 14.62 24.99
C PRO A 20 -2.34 13.49 26.03
N LYS A 21 -1.31 13.47 26.93
CA LYS A 21 -1.29 12.53 28.06
C LYS A 21 -2.57 12.64 28.91
N GLY A 22 -3.17 11.51 29.23
CA GLY A 22 -4.40 11.45 30.02
C GLY A 22 -5.69 11.53 29.19
N GLN A 23 -5.58 11.63 27.86
CA GLN A 23 -6.75 11.56 26.96
C GLN A 23 -6.84 10.19 26.28
N ILE A 24 -8.07 9.74 26.07
CA ILE A 24 -8.40 8.50 25.34
C ILE A 24 -9.36 8.85 24.22
N GLY A 25 -8.98 8.51 22.97
CA GLY A 25 -9.87 8.63 21.81
C GLY A 25 -10.71 7.35 21.65
N ILE A 26 -12.02 7.47 21.70
CA ILE A 26 -12.95 6.36 21.48
C ILE A 26 -14.03 6.81 20.49
N GLN A 27 -14.20 6.07 19.40
CA GLN A 27 -15.29 6.33 18.44
C GLN A 27 -15.92 5.02 17.95
N ALA A 28 -17.19 5.09 17.56
CA ALA A 28 -17.88 4.04 16.82
C ALA A 28 -17.55 4.13 15.33
N GLY A 29 -17.69 3.02 14.60
CA GLY A 29 -17.43 2.96 13.17
C GLY A 29 -15.94 2.81 12.81
N PRO A 30 -15.52 3.30 11.65
CA PRO A 30 -14.14 3.16 11.15
C PRO A 30 -13.13 3.85 12.05
N VAL A 31 -12.09 3.13 12.49
CA VAL A 31 -11.02 3.65 13.37
C VAL A 31 -9.65 3.51 12.75
N GLN A 32 -9.33 2.35 12.18
CA GLN A 32 -8.09 2.10 11.48
C GLN A 32 -8.36 1.48 10.12
N ALA A 33 -7.71 1.99 9.09
CA ALA A 33 -7.77 1.42 7.76
C ALA A 33 -7.08 0.04 7.72
N SER A 34 -7.35 -0.75 6.68
CA SER A 34 -6.60 -1.97 6.38
C SER A 34 -5.10 -1.68 6.27
N CYS A 35 -4.28 -2.69 6.44
CA CYS A 35 -2.85 -2.62 6.21
C CYS A 35 -2.47 -3.65 5.16
N ASP A 36 -2.02 -3.16 4.00
CA ASP A 36 -1.51 -4.00 2.93
C ASP A 36 -0.17 -3.45 2.45
N PHE A 37 0.76 -4.35 2.10
CA PHE A 37 2.01 -3.99 1.46
C PHE A 37 2.02 -4.51 0.03
N PHE A 38 2.56 -3.73 -0.87
CA PHE A 38 2.79 -4.15 -2.24
C PHE A 38 4.28 -4.10 -2.60
N TYR A 39 4.66 -4.98 -3.50
CA TYR A 39 5.99 -5.09 -4.07
C TYR A 39 5.86 -5.28 -5.57
N ILE A 40 6.52 -4.44 -6.34
CA ILE A 40 6.54 -4.50 -7.81
C ILE A 40 7.98 -4.67 -8.24
N THR A 41 8.26 -5.68 -9.05
CA THR A 41 9.55 -5.91 -9.68
C THR A 41 9.43 -5.69 -11.18
N LEU A 42 10.24 -4.80 -11.73
CA LEU A 42 10.40 -4.61 -13.16
C LEU A 42 11.69 -5.31 -13.60
N LYS A 43 11.58 -6.26 -14.52
CA LYS A 43 12.70 -7.09 -15.00
C LYS A 43 13.08 -6.64 -16.41
N GLY A 44 14.24 -6.05 -16.53
CA GLY A 44 14.79 -5.54 -17.77
C GLY A 44 16.04 -6.29 -18.24
N ARG A 45 16.86 -5.60 -19.00
CA ARG A 45 18.18 -6.06 -19.42
C ARG A 45 19.16 -4.89 -19.33
N GLY A 46 20.05 -4.95 -18.36
CA GLY A 46 21.09 -3.95 -18.15
C GLY A 46 22.24 -4.06 -19.16
N ALA A 47 22.95 -2.97 -19.29
CA ALA A 47 24.21 -2.90 -20.06
C ALA A 47 24.96 -1.61 -19.71
N HIS A 48 26.05 -1.33 -20.44
CA HIS A 48 26.79 -0.07 -20.32
C HIS A 48 25.91 1.11 -20.75
N ALA A 49 25.76 2.14 -19.91
CA ALA A 49 24.88 3.27 -20.13
C ALA A 49 25.11 4.08 -21.40
N ALA A 50 26.35 4.02 -21.98
CA ALA A 50 26.66 4.60 -23.28
C ALA A 50 26.07 3.84 -24.48
N ARG A 51 25.41 2.69 -24.23
CA ARG A 51 24.76 1.88 -25.27
C ARG A 51 23.30 1.60 -24.91
N PRO A 52 22.44 2.63 -24.65
CA PRO A 52 21.09 2.43 -24.17
C PRO A 52 20.19 1.64 -25.13
N HIS A 53 20.47 1.69 -26.44
CA HIS A 53 19.76 0.93 -27.47
C HIS A 53 19.92 -0.59 -27.36
N THR A 54 20.85 -1.08 -26.54
CA THR A 54 21.06 -2.52 -26.29
C THR A 54 20.38 -2.99 -24.98
N THR A 55 19.67 -2.10 -24.27
CA THR A 55 19.09 -2.36 -22.97
C THR A 55 17.57 -2.45 -23.02
N LEU A 56 16.98 -2.99 -21.95
CA LEU A 56 15.60 -2.78 -21.55
C LEU A 56 15.66 -2.13 -20.16
N ASP A 57 15.64 -0.79 -20.15
CA ASP A 57 15.91 0.00 -18.94
C ASP A 57 14.69 0.09 -18.03
N PRO A 58 14.73 -0.45 -16.79
CA PRO A 58 13.60 -0.38 -15.88
C PRO A 58 13.43 1.01 -15.21
N ILE A 59 14.44 1.88 -15.24
CA ILE A 59 14.40 3.17 -14.51
C ILE A 59 13.35 4.12 -15.08
N PRO A 60 13.33 4.44 -16.39
CA PRO A 60 12.29 5.30 -16.97
C PRO A 60 10.88 4.69 -16.81
N THR A 61 10.78 3.36 -16.93
CA THR A 61 9.51 2.66 -16.77
C THR A 61 8.98 2.76 -15.34
N ALA A 62 9.84 2.67 -14.34
CA ALA A 62 9.45 2.83 -12.94
C ALA A 62 8.98 4.26 -12.62
N ALA A 63 9.58 5.29 -13.22
CA ALA A 63 9.12 6.66 -13.08
C ALA A 63 7.70 6.84 -13.62
N LEU A 64 7.46 6.39 -14.87
CA LEU A 64 6.13 6.41 -15.48
C LEU A 64 5.10 5.62 -14.67
N LEU A 65 5.47 4.42 -14.22
CA LEU A 65 4.60 3.58 -13.39
C LEU A 65 4.27 4.27 -12.05
N SER A 66 5.26 4.89 -11.41
CA SER A 66 5.06 5.57 -10.14
C SER A 66 4.04 6.70 -10.24
N GLU A 67 4.11 7.53 -11.27
CA GLU A 67 3.13 8.58 -11.54
C GLU A 67 1.75 8.00 -11.86
N SER A 68 1.70 6.97 -12.71
CA SER A 68 0.45 6.32 -13.12
C SER A 68 -0.28 5.69 -11.93
N LEU A 69 0.41 5.05 -11.00
CA LEU A 69 -0.20 4.45 -9.82
C LEU A 69 -0.90 5.47 -8.92
N GLN A 70 -0.42 6.73 -8.84
CA GLN A 70 -1.09 7.78 -8.08
C GLN A 70 -2.46 8.14 -8.67
N THR A 71 -2.68 7.87 -9.95
CA THR A 71 -3.98 8.11 -10.60
C THR A 71 -5.06 7.12 -10.15
N ILE A 72 -4.70 5.99 -9.57
CA ILE A 72 -5.69 5.02 -9.07
C ILE A 72 -6.56 5.67 -7.99
N VAL A 73 -5.95 6.24 -6.96
CA VAL A 73 -6.72 6.90 -5.89
C VAL A 73 -7.38 8.17 -6.40
N SER A 74 -6.66 9.01 -7.15
CA SER A 74 -7.18 10.32 -7.56
C SER A 74 -8.21 10.27 -8.69
N ARG A 75 -8.31 9.18 -9.47
CA ARG A 75 -9.16 9.10 -10.68
C ARG A 75 -10.06 7.87 -10.75
N LYS A 76 -9.86 6.86 -9.89
CA LYS A 76 -10.60 5.59 -9.93
C LYS A 76 -11.41 5.33 -8.67
N VAL A 77 -10.91 5.79 -7.50
CA VAL A 77 -11.62 5.66 -6.23
C VAL A 77 -12.64 6.80 -6.12
N ASN A 78 -13.84 6.47 -5.62
CA ASN A 78 -14.86 7.47 -5.33
C ASN A 78 -14.31 8.47 -4.28
N PRO A 79 -14.40 9.80 -4.49
CA PRO A 79 -13.84 10.80 -3.59
C PRO A 79 -14.33 10.75 -2.14
N ILE A 80 -15.49 10.15 -1.88
CA ILE A 80 -16.02 9.98 -0.52
C ILE A 80 -15.44 8.74 0.20
N GLU A 81 -14.71 7.88 -0.52
CA GLU A 81 -14.10 6.68 0.03
C GLU A 81 -12.64 6.95 0.43
N PRO A 82 -12.29 6.92 1.72
CA PRO A 82 -10.91 7.14 2.14
C PRO A 82 -10.01 6.01 1.66
N ALA A 83 -8.98 6.37 0.92
CA ALA A 83 -7.97 5.43 0.44
C ALA A 83 -6.58 6.06 0.36
N VAL A 84 -5.55 5.28 0.64
CA VAL A 84 -4.15 5.65 0.49
C VAL A 84 -3.43 4.60 -0.34
N LEU A 85 -2.67 5.06 -1.32
CA LEU A 85 -1.67 4.28 -2.04
C LEU A 85 -0.38 5.09 -2.02
N SER A 86 0.65 4.59 -1.35
CA SER A 86 1.94 5.27 -1.23
C SER A 86 3.07 4.36 -1.64
N ILE A 87 3.92 4.82 -2.56
CA ILE A 87 5.21 4.20 -2.87
C ILE A 87 6.19 4.70 -1.81
N CYS A 88 6.82 3.77 -1.09
CA CYS A 88 7.68 4.09 0.06
C CYS A 88 9.16 3.81 -0.22
N ALA A 89 9.48 2.95 -1.20
CA ALA A 89 10.83 2.65 -1.58
C ALA A 89 10.95 2.36 -3.08
N VAL A 90 12.09 2.77 -3.64
CA VAL A 90 12.54 2.45 -5.00
C VAL A 90 13.97 2.00 -4.90
N GLN A 91 14.30 0.82 -5.43
CA GLN A 91 15.64 0.27 -5.39
C GLN A 91 16.07 -0.23 -6.76
N ALA A 92 17.17 0.32 -7.28
CA ALA A 92 17.78 -0.10 -8.54
C ALA A 92 19.25 0.29 -8.59
N GLY A 93 20.01 -0.46 -9.37
CA GLY A 93 21.41 -0.12 -9.72
C GLY A 93 22.36 -0.04 -8.52
N ASN A 94 23.52 0.57 -8.79
CA ASN A 94 24.58 0.78 -7.80
C ASN A 94 25.18 2.17 -7.99
N LEU A 95 25.11 3.01 -6.96
CA LEU A 95 25.65 4.37 -6.99
C LEU A 95 27.18 4.43 -7.23
N ARG A 96 27.90 3.32 -6.95
CA ARG A 96 29.34 3.22 -7.24
C ARG A 96 29.65 2.81 -8.69
N ALA A 97 28.62 2.47 -9.48
CA ALA A 97 28.74 2.09 -10.89
C ALA A 97 27.73 2.89 -11.74
N PRO A 98 27.88 4.24 -11.84
CA PRO A 98 26.89 5.11 -12.47
C PRO A 98 26.80 4.93 -13.99
N ASN A 99 27.70 4.17 -14.57
CA ASN A 99 27.73 3.83 -15.99
C ASN A 99 27.08 2.48 -16.32
N VAL A 100 26.36 1.86 -15.37
CA VAL A 100 25.69 0.56 -15.55
C VAL A 100 24.19 0.72 -15.37
N ILE A 101 23.41 0.42 -16.42
CA ILE A 101 21.96 0.30 -16.35
C ILE A 101 21.61 -1.04 -15.67
N PRO A 102 20.74 -1.07 -14.66
CA PRO A 102 20.42 -2.28 -13.92
C PRO A 102 19.55 -3.26 -14.72
N ASN A 103 19.62 -4.55 -14.36
CA ASN A 103 18.74 -5.58 -14.92
C ASN A 103 17.33 -5.54 -14.29
N GLU A 104 17.21 -4.98 -13.09
CA GLU A 104 15.99 -5.04 -12.31
C GLU A 104 15.81 -3.77 -11.48
N LEU A 105 14.55 -3.42 -11.25
CA LEU A 105 14.16 -2.36 -10.34
C LEU A 105 12.99 -2.85 -9.48
N GLN A 106 13.03 -2.54 -8.18
CA GLN A 106 11.99 -2.86 -7.23
C GLN A 106 11.33 -1.59 -6.68
N LEU A 107 10.00 -1.61 -6.62
CA LEU A 107 9.16 -0.64 -5.95
C LEU A 107 8.44 -1.33 -4.80
N SER A 108 8.29 -0.66 -3.67
CA SER A 108 7.43 -1.14 -2.60
C SER A 108 6.68 -0.02 -1.92
N GLY A 109 5.55 -0.37 -1.29
CA GLY A 109 4.72 0.61 -0.64
C GLY A 109 3.55 0.01 0.12
N THR A 110 2.58 0.86 0.45
CA THR A 110 1.44 0.49 1.28
C THR A 110 0.12 0.92 0.66
N ILE A 111 -0.92 0.12 0.91
CA ILE A 111 -2.32 0.43 0.61
C ILE A 111 -3.08 0.47 1.94
N ARG A 112 -3.96 1.48 2.10
CA ARG A 112 -4.84 1.66 3.25
C ARG A 112 -6.25 1.94 2.76
N THR A 113 -7.22 1.15 3.19
CA THR A 113 -8.64 1.33 2.83
C THR A 113 -9.54 0.93 3.98
N PHE A 114 -10.78 1.44 3.96
CA PHE A 114 -11.84 0.99 4.87
C PHE A 114 -12.84 0.07 4.16
N ASN A 115 -13.01 0.26 2.85
CA ASN A 115 -13.95 -0.48 2.03
C ASN A 115 -13.22 -1.61 1.27
N PRO A 116 -13.64 -2.89 1.41
CA PRO A 116 -13.06 -4.02 0.69
C PRO A 116 -13.16 -3.89 -0.84
N GLU A 117 -14.20 -3.26 -1.37
CA GLU A 117 -14.37 -3.06 -2.82
C GLU A 117 -13.34 -2.07 -3.36
N VAL A 118 -13.07 -0.99 -2.61
CA VAL A 118 -12.00 -0.02 -2.94
C VAL A 118 -10.63 -0.70 -2.91
N ARG A 119 -10.40 -1.58 -1.93
CA ARG A 119 -9.18 -2.38 -1.85
C ARG A 119 -8.98 -3.23 -3.10
N ALA A 120 -10.01 -3.99 -3.49
CA ALA A 120 -9.97 -4.85 -4.68
C ALA A 120 -9.79 -4.04 -5.97
N LEU A 121 -10.41 -2.86 -6.07
CA LEU A 121 -10.22 -1.93 -7.19
C LEU A 121 -8.75 -1.48 -7.30
N ILE A 122 -8.15 -1.03 -6.19
CA ILE A 122 -6.76 -0.57 -6.18
C ILE A 122 -5.81 -1.70 -6.62
N GLU A 123 -6.00 -2.92 -6.11
CA GLU A 123 -5.19 -4.08 -6.48
C GLU A 123 -5.31 -4.43 -7.97
N THR A 124 -6.53 -4.46 -8.47
CA THR A 124 -6.82 -4.77 -9.88
C THR A 124 -6.17 -3.75 -10.80
N GLU A 125 -6.34 -2.46 -10.52
CA GLU A 125 -5.78 -1.38 -11.32
C GLU A 125 -4.25 -1.32 -11.22
N MET A 126 -3.67 -1.58 -10.05
CA MET A 126 -2.22 -1.67 -9.85
C MET A 126 -1.61 -2.78 -10.72
N ARG A 127 -2.18 -3.98 -10.69
CA ARG A 127 -1.73 -5.11 -11.52
C ARG A 127 -1.84 -4.77 -13.00
N ARG A 128 -2.99 -4.27 -13.43
CA ARG A 128 -3.25 -3.90 -14.82
C ARG A 128 -2.28 -2.82 -15.32
N MET A 129 -2.08 -1.74 -14.56
CA MET A 129 -1.17 -0.67 -14.95
C MET A 129 0.27 -1.16 -15.01
N THR A 130 0.72 -1.94 -14.02
CA THR A 130 2.07 -2.50 -14.00
C THR A 130 2.32 -3.38 -15.22
N GLU A 131 1.40 -4.29 -15.53
CA GLU A 131 1.48 -5.16 -16.70
C GLU A 131 1.61 -4.36 -18.00
N HIS A 132 0.67 -3.45 -18.26
CA HIS A 132 0.60 -2.77 -19.55
C HIS A 132 1.76 -1.78 -19.74
N ILE A 133 2.19 -1.09 -18.68
CA ILE A 133 3.34 -0.18 -18.75
C ILE A 133 4.65 -0.96 -18.95
N ALA A 134 4.82 -2.07 -18.23
CA ALA A 134 6.01 -2.92 -18.39
C ALA A 134 6.07 -3.51 -19.81
N LEU A 135 4.97 -4.08 -20.30
CA LEU A 135 4.90 -4.66 -21.65
C LEU A 135 5.14 -3.62 -22.76
N ALA A 136 4.63 -2.40 -22.59
CA ALA A 136 4.85 -1.30 -23.56
C ALA A 136 6.34 -0.96 -23.71
N GLN A 137 7.16 -1.24 -22.69
CA GLN A 137 8.60 -1.02 -22.68
C GLN A 137 9.41 -2.31 -22.88
N GLY A 138 8.75 -3.43 -23.15
CA GLY A 138 9.39 -4.74 -23.36
C GLY A 138 9.95 -5.37 -22.08
N LEU A 139 9.51 -4.90 -20.89
CA LEU A 139 9.98 -5.39 -19.59
C LEU A 139 9.13 -6.56 -19.10
N GLY A 140 9.77 -7.47 -18.36
CA GLY A 140 9.06 -8.38 -17.45
C GLY A 140 8.59 -7.66 -16.19
N HIS A 141 7.56 -8.19 -15.54
CA HIS A 141 7.04 -7.62 -14.30
C HIS A 141 6.56 -8.71 -13.34
N GLU A 142 6.51 -8.33 -12.07
CA GLU A 142 5.91 -9.13 -11.01
C GLU A 142 5.24 -8.20 -10.00
N VAL A 143 4.04 -8.54 -9.52
CA VAL A 143 3.30 -7.79 -8.49
C VAL A 143 2.89 -8.73 -7.38
N ARG A 144 3.43 -8.51 -6.18
CA ARG A 144 3.01 -9.19 -4.96
C ARG A 144 2.33 -8.20 -4.03
N ILE A 145 1.22 -8.63 -3.43
CA ILE A 145 0.48 -7.85 -2.43
C ILE A 145 0.28 -8.76 -1.22
N ASP A 146 0.73 -8.27 -0.07
CA ASP A 146 0.61 -8.95 1.22
C ASP A 146 -0.49 -8.27 2.04
N HIS A 147 -1.57 -9.00 2.32
CA HIS A 147 -2.66 -8.55 3.18
C HIS A 147 -2.32 -8.81 4.65
N LEU A 148 -2.13 -7.76 5.45
CA LEU A 148 -1.72 -7.90 6.85
C LEU A 148 -2.90 -7.83 7.81
N THR A 149 -3.69 -6.75 7.74
CA THR A 149 -4.83 -6.57 8.64
C THR A 149 -6.05 -6.01 7.91
N PRO A 150 -7.26 -6.49 8.25
CA PRO A 150 -8.49 -5.84 7.79
C PRO A 150 -8.66 -4.47 8.46
N PRO A 151 -9.59 -3.62 7.99
CA PRO A 151 -9.94 -2.39 8.67
C PRO A 151 -10.56 -2.67 10.03
N LEU A 152 -10.27 -1.82 11.01
CA LEU A 152 -10.90 -1.86 12.31
C LEU A 152 -12.16 -0.99 12.31
N ILE A 153 -13.31 -1.64 12.47
CA ILE A 153 -14.63 -1.01 12.56
C ILE A 153 -15.19 -1.30 13.94
N ASN A 154 -15.28 -0.28 14.80
CA ASN A 154 -15.80 -0.44 16.15
C ASN A 154 -17.31 -0.57 16.17
N SER A 155 -17.81 -1.56 16.91
CA SER A 155 -19.23 -1.65 17.23
C SER A 155 -19.68 -0.42 18.04
N PRO A 156 -20.81 0.24 17.71
CA PRO A 156 -21.33 1.35 18.49
C PRO A 156 -21.56 0.98 19.97
N VAL A 157 -22.09 -0.21 20.22
CA VAL A 157 -22.39 -0.69 21.60
C VAL A 157 -21.09 -0.83 22.41
N CYS A 158 -20.05 -1.43 21.83
CA CYS A 158 -18.76 -1.59 22.50
C CYS A 158 -18.05 -0.24 22.70
N ALA A 159 -18.11 0.66 21.71
CA ALA A 159 -17.56 2.00 21.84
C ALA A 159 -18.21 2.81 22.97
N ASP A 160 -19.53 2.73 23.10
CA ASP A 160 -20.26 3.41 24.18
C ASP A 160 -19.98 2.78 25.56
N ALA A 161 -19.82 1.46 25.63
CA ALA A 161 -19.39 0.79 26.85
C ALA A 161 -17.98 1.25 27.28
N ALA A 162 -17.03 1.30 26.35
CA ALA A 162 -15.68 1.78 26.61
C ALA A 162 -15.67 3.26 27.07
N LYS A 163 -16.47 4.15 26.44
CA LYS A 163 -16.60 5.55 26.86
C LYS A 163 -17.08 5.69 28.31
N ARG A 164 -18.11 4.93 28.71
CA ARG A 164 -18.63 4.95 30.10
C ARG A 164 -17.59 4.53 31.13
N VAL A 165 -16.71 3.59 30.78
CA VAL A 165 -15.62 3.15 31.67
C VAL A 165 -14.50 4.18 31.75
N ALA A 166 -14.12 4.80 30.62
CA ALA A 166 -13.06 5.79 30.55
C ALA A 166 -13.39 7.12 31.28
N GLN A 167 -14.66 7.39 31.59
CA GLN A 167 -15.14 8.57 32.30
C GLN A 167 -15.18 8.40 33.85
N ARG A 168 -14.86 7.21 34.35
CA ARG A 168 -14.78 6.90 35.78
C ARG A 168 -13.39 7.07 36.34
#